data_b99c6ab74acaefa1faac6f839468ed10
#
_entry.id   b99c6ab74acaefa1faac6f839468ed10
#
_cell.length_a   1.000
_cell.length_b   1.000
_cell.length_c   1.000
_cell.angle_alpha   90.00
_cell.angle_beta   90.00
_cell.angle_gamma   90.00
#
_symmetry.space_group_name_H-M   'P 1'
#
loop_
_entity.id
_entity.type
_entity.pdbx_description
1 polymer ?
#
loop_
_entity_poly.entity_id
_entity_poly.type
_entity_poly.pdbx_seq_one_letter_code
_entity_poly.pdbx_strand_id
1 'polypeptide(L)'
;MATRDTVLRDLAPYFADERYYLLINDSGFGKMDDIKALYPPRVYNCGIMEQATVGIASGMAQVGLIPVIYSIAAFLVYRSLEQIRIDIVMRNQNVKLIGNGSGDYFRFLDDCHWCRDHGRKLMELIGMPVYEGKDFKAWIESPKAGYIIC
;
A
#
# COMPACT_ATOMS: atom_id res chain seq x y z
N MET A 1 -1.67 -0.40 19.20
CA MET A 1 -1.98 0.01 17.80
C MET A 1 -0.80 -0.44 16.96
N ALA A 2 -0.99 -1.23 15.90
CA ALA A 2 0.12 -1.55 15.02
C ALA A 2 0.53 -0.27 14.28
N THR A 3 1.83 0.00 14.29
CA THR A 3 2.40 1.18 13.65
C THR A 3 2.93 0.80 12.26
N ARG A 4 3.22 1.79 11.43
CA ARG A 4 3.94 1.63 10.18
C ARG A 4 5.15 0.69 10.31
N ASP A 5 5.94 0.88 11.35
CA ASP A 5 7.19 0.12 11.55
C ASP A 5 6.91 -1.38 11.83
N THR A 6 5.80 -1.69 12.51
CA THR A 6 5.39 -3.09 12.69
C THR A 6 4.90 -3.72 11.40
N VAL A 7 4.10 -3.02 10.60
CA VAL A 7 3.60 -3.51 9.30
C VAL A 7 4.76 -3.81 8.34
N LEU A 8 5.75 -2.93 8.24
CA LEU A 8 6.91 -3.14 7.36
C LEU A 8 7.84 -4.26 7.84
N ARG A 9 8.08 -4.36 9.15
CA ARG A 9 8.85 -5.47 9.73
C ARG A 9 8.17 -6.82 9.46
N ASP A 10 6.85 -6.88 9.67
CA ASP A 10 6.08 -8.11 9.50
C ASP A 10 5.87 -8.47 8.02
N LEU A 11 6.09 -7.52 7.10
CA LEU A 11 6.08 -7.73 5.65
C LEU A 11 7.33 -8.45 5.13
N ALA A 12 8.50 -8.18 5.71
CA ALA A 12 9.79 -8.67 5.20
C ALA A 12 9.85 -10.19 4.98
N PRO A 13 9.34 -11.06 5.87
CA PRO A 13 9.35 -12.51 5.66
C PRO A 13 8.58 -12.99 4.42
N TYR A 14 7.56 -12.26 4.00
CA TYR A 14 6.74 -12.63 2.82
C TYR A 14 7.50 -12.47 1.51
N PHE A 15 8.58 -11.70 1.49
CA PHE A 15 9.48 -11.57 0.34
C PHE A 15 10.33 -12.82 0.06
N ALA A 16 10.28 -13.84 0.90
CA ALA A 16 10.78 -15.18 0.55
C ALA A 16 10.02 -15.77 -0.64
N ASP A 17 8.74 -15.43 -0.82
CA ASP A 17 7.98 -15.71 -2.03
C ASP A 17 8.33 -14.68 -3.12
N GLU A 18 8.86 -15.16 -4.25
CA GLU A 18 9.36 -14.33 -5.35
C GLU A 18 8.28 -13.49 -6.04
N ARG A 19 7.01 -13.76 -5.78
CA ARG A 19 5.89 -12.98 -6.33
C ARG A 19 5.73 -11.61 -5.67
N TYR A 20 6.25 -11.42 -4.45
CA TYR A 20 6.11 -10.13 -3.74
C TYR A 20 7.08 -9.08 -4.26
N TYR A 21 6.54 -7.91 -4.55
CA TYR A 21 7.26 -6.70 -4.98
C TYR A 21 6.80 -5.51 -4.15
N LEU A 22 7.73 -4.64 -3.75
CA LEU A 22 7.42 -3.42 -3.01
C LEU A 22 7.59 -2.21 -3.93
N LEU A 23 6.52 -1.45 -4.10
CA LEU A 23 6.46 -0.20 -4.85
C LEU A 23 6.26 0.95 -3.88
N ILE A 24 7.17 1.92 -3.88
CA ILE A 24 7.23 3.02 -2.93
C ILE A 24 6.99 4.33 -3.67
N ASN A 25 6.14 5.19 -3.14
CA ASN A 25 5.93 6.54 -3.67
C ASN A 25 6.69 7.57 -2.84
N ASP A 26 8.01 7.62 -3.04
CA ASP A 26 8.95 8.58 -2.46
C ASP A 26 8.70 8.91 -0.98
N SER A 27 8.47 7.88 -0.18
CA SER A 27 8.14 8.00 1.25
C SER A 27 8.77 6.86 2.04
N GLY A 28 8.83 7.01 3.39
CA GLY A 28 9.31 5.95 4.27
C GLY A 28 10.83 5.75 4.25
N PHE A 29 11.59 6.79 4.02
CA PHE A 29 13.06 6.77 4.06
C PHE A 29 13.58 6.13 5.36
N GLY A 30 14.59 5.24 5.24
CA GLY A 30 15.19 4.51 6.35
C GLY A 30 14.31 3.40 6.96
N LYS A 31 13.08 3.19 6.45
CA LYS A 31 12.14 2.19 7.00
C LYS A 31 12.05 0.89 6.20
N MET A 32 12.53 0.92 4.98
CA MET A 32 12.49 -0.23 4.05
C MET A 32 13.88 -0.70 3.65
N ASP A 33 14.91 -0.17 4.28
CA ASP A 33 16.31 -0.44 3.93
C ASP A 33 16.62 -1.94 4.12
N ASP A 34 16.05 -2.58 5.15
CA ASP A 34 16.24 -4.02 5.38
C ASP A 34 15.63 -4.85 4.24
N ILE A 35 14.39 -4.56 3.82
CA ILE A 35 13.75 -5.28 2.69
C ILE A 35 14.53 -5.01 1.41
N LYS A 36 14.94 -3.76 1.19
CA LYS A 36 15.71 -3.35 0.01
C LYS A 36 17.09 -4.02 -0.03
N ALA A 37 17.76 -4.15 1.11
CA ALA A 37 19.06 -4.80 1.20
C ALA A 37 18.96 -6.32 0.92
N LEU A 38 17.91 -6.98 1.42
CA LEU A 38 17.70 -8.42 1.23
C LEU A 38 17.15 -8.76 -0.16
N TYR A 39 16.33 -7.90 -0.74
CA TYR A 39 15.61 -8.17 -1.99
C TYR A 39 15.70 -6.99 -2.99
N PRO A 40 16.90 -6.50 -3.33
CA PRO A 40 17.06 -5.27 -4.13
C PRO A 40 16.34 -5.27 -5.48
N PRO A 41 16.23 -6.40 -6.22
CA PRO A 41 15.56 -6.41 -7.50
C PRO A 41 14.02 -6.38 -7.40
N ARG A 42 13.47 -6.33 -6.18
CA ARG A 42 12.01 -6.36 -5.95
C ARG A 42 11.49 -5.19 -5.13
N VAL A 43 12.32 -4.16 -4.92
CA VAL A 43 11.94 -2.93 -4.21
C VAL A 43 12.23 -1.72 -5.10
N TYR A 44 11.17 -1.05 -5.51
CA TYR A 44 11.25 0.09 -6.44
C TYR A 44 10.70 1.36 -5.81
N ASN A 45 11.47 2.44 -5.84
CA ASN A 45 10.93 3.77 -5.59
C ASN A 45 10.40 4.33 -6.92
N CYS A 46 9.08 4.43 -7.03
CA CYS A 46 8.38 4.93 -8.21
C CYS A 46 8.31 6.46 -8.26
N GLY A 47 8.82 7.15 -7.22
CA GLY A 47 8.65 8.60 -7.10
C GLY A 47 7.22 9.00 -6.73
N ILE A 48 6.90 10.29 -6.85
CA ILE A 48 5.57 10.84 -6.52
C ILE A 48 4.63 10.62 -7.71
N MET A 49 4.23 9.35 -7.94
CA MET A 49 3.43 8.93 -9.10
C MET A 49 2.37 7.89 -8.70
N GLU A 50 1.54 8.17 -7.72
CA GLU A 50 0.61 7.21 -7.13
C GLU A 50 -0.33 6.58 -8.18
N GLN A 51 -0.87 7.37 -9.11
CA GLN A 51 -1.74 6.87 -10.19
C GLN A 51 -1.01 5.86 -11.09
N ALA A 52 0.18 6.21 -11.56
CA ALA A 52 0.99 5.33 -12.40
C ALA A 52 1.41 4.06 -11.65
N THR A 53 1.78 4.20 -10.36
CA THR A 53 2.15 3.08 -9.49
C THR A 53 1.01 2.08 -9.33
N VAL A 54 -0.23 2.56 -9.17
CA VAL A 54 -1.42 1.69 -9.11
C VAL A 54 -1.64 0.95 -10.42
N GLY A 55 -1.49 1.62 -11.57
CA GLY A 55 -1.57 1.00 -12.89
C GLY A 55 -0.50 -0.07 -13.10
N ILE A 56 0.77 0.22 -12.74
CA ILE A 56 1.87 -0.74 -12.78
C ILE A 56 1.55 -1.96 -11.90
N ALA A 57 1.12 -1.74 -10.66
CA ALA A 57 0.75 -2.80 -9.73
C ALA A 57 -0.38 -3.68 -10.28
N SER A 58 -1.39 -3.07 -10.90
CA SER A 58 -2.46 -3.84 -11.55
C SER A 58 -1.91 -4.75 -12.66
N GLY A 59 -1.03 -4.22 -13.53
CA GLY A 59 -0.37 -5.01 -14.56
C GLY A 59 0.47 -6.17 -13.99
N MET A 60 1.21 -5.91 -12.91
CA MET A 60 1.98 -6.95 -12.20
C MET A 60 1.06 -8.05 -11.64
N ALA A 61 -0.06 -7.68 -11.04
CA ALA A 61 -1.01 -8.65 -10.50
C ALA A 61 -1.67 -9.51 -11.59
N GLN A 62 -1.88 -8.98 -12.79
CA GLN A 62 -2.40 -9.73 -13.93
C GLN A 62 -1.47 -10.87 -14.38
N VAL A 63 -0.17 -10.75 -14.18
CA VAL A 63 0.81 -11.80 -14.49
C VAL A 63 1.16 -12.68 -13.27
N GLY A 64 0.38 -12.60 -12.19
CA GLY A 64 0.50 -13.46 -11.03
C GLY A 64 1.45 -12.97 -9.95
N LEU A 65 1.99 -11.75 -10.05
CA LEU A 65 2.78 -11.13 -8.98
C LEU A 65 1.87 -10.57 -7.89
N ILE A 66 2.45 -10.30 -6.73
CA ILE A 66 1.75 -9.71 -5.57
C ILE A 66 2.42 -8.38 -5.22
N PRO A 67 2.09 -7.31 -5.91
CA PRO A 67 2.66 -6.00 -5.62
C PRO A 67 2.07 -5.43 -4.34
N VAL A 68 2.97 -4.88 -3.51
CA VAL A 68 2.65 -4.13 -2.29
C VAL A 68 2.99 -2.67 -2.55
N ILE A 69 2.02 -1.78 -2.53
CA ILE A 69 2.23 -0.34 -2.67
C ILE A 69 2.33 0.28 -1.27
N TYR A 70 3.38 1.06 -1.05
CA TYR A 70 3.55 1.86 0.15
C TYR A 70 3.54 3.35 -0.20
N SER A 71 2.62 4.09 0.36
CA SER A 71 2.49 5.53 0.15
C SER A 71 1.85 6.23 1.35
N ILE A 72 1.97 7.57 1.40
CA ILE A 72 1.19 8.37 2.33
C ILE A 72 -0.30 8.21 2.00
N ALA A 73 -1.11 7.91 3.01
CA ALA A 73 -2.52 7.57 2.85
C ALA A 73 -3.31 8.62 2.05
N ALA A 74 -3.11 9.91 2.34
CA ALA A 74 -3.79 10.99 1.63
C ALA A 74 -3.49 10.96 0.13
N PHE A 75 -2.23 10.79 -0.24
CA PHE A 75 -1.82 10.79 -1.65
C PHE A 75 -2.28 9.53 -2.38
N LEU A 76 -2.10 8.36 -1.76
CA LEU A 76 -2.56 7.10 -2.33
C LEU A 76 -4.07 7.12 -2.60
N VAL A 77 -4.86 7.58 -1.61
CA VAL A 77 -6.32 7.55 -1.74
C VAL A 77 -6.82 8.63 -2.70
N TYR A 78 -6.47 9.89 -2.48
CA TYR A 78 -7.08 10.97 -3.26
C TYR A 78 -6.59 11.05 -4.70
N ARG A 79 -5.30 10.77 -4.94
CA ARG A 79 -4.74 10.87 -6.30
C ARG A 79 -5.07 9.68 -7.18
N SER A 80 -5.27 8.48 -6.61
CA SER A 80 -5.43 7.25 -7.39
C SER A 80 -6.70 6.48 -7.14
N LEU A 81 -7.72 7.13 -6.54
CA LEU A 81 -8.99 6.48 -6.20
C LEU A 81 -9.66 5.82 -7.41
N GLU A 82 -9.65 6.49 -8.56
CA GLU A 82 -10.21 5.97 -9.80
C GLU A 82 -9.49 4.70 -10.25
N GLN A 83 -8.14 4.74 -10.31
CA GLN A 83 -7.32 3.60 -10.72
C GLN A 83 -7.47 2.43 -9.74
N ILE A 84 -7.50 2.69 -8.44
CA ILE A 84 -7.76 1.65 -7.43
C ILE A 84 -9.11 1.01 -7.67
N ARG A 85 -10.17 1.80 -7.92
CA ARG A 85 -11.50 1.28 -8.18
C ARG A 85 -11.55 0.44 -9.45
N ILE A 86 -11.06 0.97 -10.57
CA ILE A 86 -11.21 0.36 -11.90
C ILE A 86 -10.22 -0.77 -12.11
N ASP A 87 -8.93 -0.52 -11.84
CA ASP A 87 -7.88 -1.44 -12.22
C ASP A 87 -7.62 -2.53 -11.18
N ILE A 88 -7.94 -2.29 -9.91
CA ILE A 88 -7.73 -3.25 -8.83
C ILE A 88 -9.04 -3.89 -8.38
N VAL A 89 -9.99 -3.10 -7.87
CA VAL A 89 -11.20 -3.64 -7.25
C VAL A 89 -12.11 -4.31 -8.26
N MET A 90 -12.50 -3.60 -9.32
CA MET A 90 -13.42 -4.14 -10.35
C MET A 90 -12.82 -5.31 -11.12
N ARG A 91 -11.48 -5.37 -11.24
CA ARG A 91 -10.75 -6.47 -11.90
C ARG A 91 -10.33 -7.57 -10.94
N ASN A 92 -10.64 -7.44 -9.64
CA ASN A 92 -10.29 -8.41 -8.59
C ASN A 92 -8.78 -8.75 -8.56
N GLN A 93 -7.91 -7.76 -8.74
CA GLN A 93 -6.47 -7.93 -8.75
C GLN A 93 -5.90 -8.04 -7.33
N ASN A 94 -4.95 -8.96 -7.10
CA ASN A 94 -4.31 -9.13 -5.80
C ASN A 94 -3.19 -8.08 -5.57
N VAL A 95 -3.58 -6.85 -5.29
CA VAL A 95 -2.68 -5.75 -4.96
C VAL A 95 -2.83 -5.38 -3.49
N LYS A 96 -1.73 -5.25 -2.78
CA LYS A 96 -1.69 -4.85 -1.37
C LYS A 96 -1.37 -3.37 -1.25
N LEU A 97 -2.22 -2.63 -0.55
CA LEU A 97 -2.06 -1.18 -0.38
C LEU A 97 -1.76 -0.86 1.09
N ILE A 98 -0.67 -0.15 1.36
CA ILE A 98 -0.31 0.36 2.69
C ILE A 98 -0.48 1.87 2.68
N GLY A 99 -1.49 2.35 3.41
CA GLY A 99 -1.72 3.78 3.65
C GLY A 99 -1.05 4.24 4.93
N ASN A 100 0.13 4.83 4.79
CA ASN A 100 0.89 5.35 5.92
C ASN A 100 0.36 6.71 6.39
N GLY A 101 0.27 6.89 7.72
CA GLY A 101 -0.13 8.17 8.31
C GLY A 101 -1.59 8.53 8.09
N SER A 102 -2.47 7.55 8.06
CA SER A 102 -3.93 7.73 7.91
C SER A 102 -4.59 8.40 9.12
N GLY A 103 -3.94 8.37 10.30
CA GLY A 103 -4.34 9.15 11.48
C GLY A 103 -3.74 10.57 11.48
N ASP A 104 -3.40 11.07 12.66
CA ASP A 104 -2.86 12.42 12.86
C ASP A 104 -1.35 12.55 12.59
N TYR A 105 -0.69 11.51 12.13
CA TYR A 105 0.77 11.46 12.03
C TYR A 105 1.36 12.59 11.17
N PHE A 106 0.74 12.89 10.04
CA PHE A 106 1.19 13.96 9.13
C PHE A 106 0.43 15.28 9.27
N ARG A 107 -0.37 15.44 10.32
CA ARG A 107 -1.16 16.66 10.54
C ARG A 107 -0.32 17.94 10.58
N PHE A 108 0.94 17.84 11.02
CA PHE A 108 1.87 18.97 11.08
C PHE A 108 2.34 19.46 9.70
N LEU A 109 2.12 18.67 8.64
CA LEU A 109 2.44 19.00 7.25
C LEU A 109 1.27 19.59 6.48
N ASP A 110 0.19 20.00 7.20
CA ASP A 110 -1.04 20.52 6.60
C ASP A 110 -2.01 19.46 6.04
N ASP A 111 -3.20 19.90 5.70
CA ASP A 111 -4.34 19.10 5.25
C ASP A 111 -4.05 18.25 3.99
N CYS A 112 -3.08 18.68 3.16
CA CYS A 112 -2.69 17.91 1.97
C CYS A 112 -2.04 16.55 2.29
N HIS A 113 -1.46 16.38 3.48
CA HIS A 113 -0.86 15.11 3.93
C HIS A 113 -1.76 14.32 4.87
N TRP A 114 -2.93 14.84 5.18
CA TRP A 114 -3.80 14.29 6.19
C TRP A 114 -5.19 13.94 5.63
N CYS A 115 -5.51 12.66 5.54
CA CYS A 115 -6.79 12.23 4.99
C CYS A 115 -7.84 11.89 6.06
N ARG A 116 -7.52 12.07 7.37
CA ARG A 116 -8.43 11.71 8.47
C ARG A 116 -8.98 10.29 8.27
N ASP A 117 -10.26 10.12 8.57
CA ASP A 117 -11.01 8.88 8.34
C ASP A 117 -11.55 8.76 6.88
N HIS A 118 -11.33 9.78 6.04
CA HIS A 118 -11.78 9.77 4.64
C HIS A 118 -11.14 8.63 3.85
N GLY A 119 -9.86 8.33 4.13
CA GLY A 119 -9.17 7.24 3.45
C GLY A 119 -9.89 5.90 3.60
N ARG A 120 -10.31 5.57 4.83
CA ARG A 120 -11.12 4.39 5.11
C ARG A 120 -12.44 4.43 4.34
N LYS A 121 -13.22 5.50 4.53
CA LYS A 121 -14.55 5.65 3.95
C LYS A 121 -14.56 5.58 2.43
N LEU A 122 -13.57 6.19 1.78
CA LEU A 122 -13.44 6.16 0.33
C LEU A 122 -13.07 4.76 -0.18
N MET A 123 -12.16 4.07 0.49
CA MET A 123 -11.81 2.70 0.12
C MET A 123 -12.99 1.74 0.30
N GLU A 124 -13.71 1.84 1.41
CA GLU A 124 -14.94 1.05 1.65
C GLU A 124 -16.01 1.36 0.60
N LEU A 125 -16.20 2.64 0.25
CA LEU A 125 -17.18 3.07 -0.76
C LEU A 125 -16.93 2.45 -2.13
N ILE A 126 -15.67 2.28 -2.53
CA ILE A 126 -15.32 1.64 -3.81
C ILE A 126 -15.25 0.11 -3.73
N GLY A 127 -15.53 -0.49 -2.57
CA GLY A 127 -15.52 -1.95 -2.37
C GLY A 127 -14.15 -2.54 -2.06
N MET A 128 -13.15 -1.72 -1.70
CA MET A 128 -11.84 -2.20 -1.27
C MET A 128 -11.92 -2.70 0.18
N PRO A 129 -11.52 -3.96 0.48
CA PRO A 129 -11.39 -4.42 1.86
C PRO A 129 -10.39 -3.59 2.64
N VAL A 130 -10.79 -3.09 3.81
CA VAL A 130 -9.96 -2.24 4.67
C VAL A 130 -9.58 -3.01 5.93
N TYR A 131 -8.30 -2.98 6.27
CA TYR A 131 -7.70 -3.67 7.40
C TYR A 131 -7.00 -2.67 8.33
N GLU A 132 -6.93 -3.00 9.60
CA GLU A 132 -6.06 -2.31 10.55
C GLU A 132 -4.77 -3.10 10.75
N GLY A 133 -3.74 -2.45 11.28
CA GLY A 133 -2.44 -3.11 11.45
C GLY A 133 -2.47 -4.40 12.28
N LYS A 134 -3.43 -4.57 13.21
CA LYS A 134 -3.65 -5.83 13.95
C LYS A 134 -4.10 -6.99 13.06
N ASP A 135 -4.67 -6.68 11.91
CA ASP A 135 -5.22 -7.64 10.95
C ASP A 135 -4.21 -7.95 9.83
N PHE A 136 -2.93 -7.60 10.02
CA PHE A 136 -1.86 -7.72 9.03
C PHE A 136 -1.83 -9.08 8.35
N LYS A 137 -1.90 -10.17 9.12
CA LYS A 137 -1.87 -11.52 8.55
C LYS A 137 -3.07 -11.80 7.62
N ALA A 138 -4.27 -11.42 8.05
CA ALA A 138 -5.46 -11.58 7.22
C ALA A 138 -5.40 -10.74 5.93
N TRP A 139 -4.79 -9.55 6.01
CA TRP A 139 -4.59 -8.69 4.86
C TRP A 139 -3.58 -9.26 3.85
N ILE A 140 -2.39 -9.64 4.31
CA ILE A 140 -1.31 -10.05 3.41
C ILE A 140 -1.58 -11.42 2.76
N GLU A 141 -2.19 -12.34 3.50
CA GLU A 141 -2.52 -13.70 3.03
C GLU A 141 -3.83 -13.77 2.22
N SER A 142 -4.62 -12.70 2.19
CA SER A 142 -5.82 -12.63 1.35
C SER A 142 -5.46 -12.85 -0.13
N PRO A 143 -6.20 -13.67 -0.88
CA PRO A 143 -6.01 -13.78 -2.33
C PRO A 143 -6.55 -12.57 -3.12
N LYS A 144 -7.14 -11.60 -2.42
CA LYS A 144 -7.73 -10.39 -2.99
C LYS A 144 -6.94 -9.16 -2.59
N ALA A 145 -7.25 -8.05 -3.28
CA ALA A 145 -6.78 -6.74 -2.87
C ALA A 145 -7.13 -6.41 -1.42
N GLY A 146 -6.37 -5.54 -0.83
CA GLY A 146 -6.66 -5.01 0.50
C GLY A 146 -5.89 -3.73 0.79
N TYR A 147 -6.52 -2.83 1.53
CA TYR A 147 -5.92 -1.60 2.03
C TYR A 147 -5.71 -1.72 3.53
N ILE A 148 -4.48 -1.62 3.99
CA ILE A 148 -4.14 -1.61 5.41
C ILE A 148 -3.77 -0.21 5.86
N ILE A 149 -4.31 0.16 7.01
CA ILE A 149 -4.12 1.46 7.65
C ILE A 149 -3.03 1.34 8.72
N CYS A 150 -2.00 2.19 8.65
CA CYS A 150 -0.93 2.25 9.65
C CYS A 150 -0.43 3.68 9.94
#